data_4c5230e488699bd93b11703ba9417bea
#
_entry.id   4c5230e488699bd93b11703ba9417bea
#
_cell.length_a   1.000
_cell.length_b   1.000
_cell.length_c   1.000
_cell.angle_alpha   90.00
_cell.angle_beta   90.00
_cell.angle_gamma   90.00
#
_symmetry.space_group_name_H-M   'P 1'
#
loop_
_entity.id
_entity.type
_entity.pdbx_description
1 polymer ?
#
loop_
_entity_poly.entity_id
_entity_poly.type
_entity_poly.pdbx_seq_one_letter_code
_entity_poly.pdbx_strand_id
1 'polypeptide(L)'
;MHSVSLIKRKRAEPPAQLMNKCIIIGKIEKAFQLFKDEGTQEHLMYNGSRLYATTIDVTRVSGIVDKITVAIPEKLYTETISERIIVRGSLRTFNDSRHKLILYVLAESISPANDVHDTNLLTLSGNLCKKTVFRKTPLGREITELLIANNQYDNDGHSIPSYIPSICWNANAKAAEAYSVGDWLLVKGRIQSRVYEKTNDSGESVEYTVNELSIGRIIKYNRPIV
;
A
#
# COMPACT_ATOMS: atom_id res chain seq x y z
N MET A 1 -25.82 47.95 -14.53
CA MET A 1 -25.79 46.51 -14.85
C MET A 1 -24.35 46.02 -14.70
N HIS A 2 -24.04 45.38 -13.58
CA HIS A 2 -22.69 44.84 -13.35
C HIS A 2 -22.73 43.35 -13.69
N SER A 3 -21.99 42.99 -14.72
CA SER A 3 -21.80 41.62 -15.14
C SER A 3 -20.84 40.93 -14.18
N VAL A 4 -21.33 40.00 -13.34
CA VAL A 4 -20.50 39.14 -12.49
C VAL A 4 -19.96 38.02 -13.38
N SER A 5 -18.70 38.16 -13.75
CA SER A 5 -17.95 37.08 -14.44
C SER A 5 -17.80 35.89 -13.50
N LEU A 6 -18.53 34.82 -13.76
CA LEU A 6 -18.35 33.53 -13.13
C LEU A 6 -16.98 32.94 -13.55
N ILE A 7 -16.01 33.04 -12.67
CA ILE A 7 -14.72 32.33 -12.82
C ILE A 7 -15.03 30.84 -12.74
N LYS A 8 -15.14 30.18 -13.90
CA LYS A 8 -15.16 28.71 -14.00
C LYS A 8 -13.84 28.18 -13.43
N ARG A 9 -13.88 27.65 -12.22
CA ARG A 9 -12.75 26.87 -11.69
C ARG A 9 -12.46 25.74 -12.69
N LYS A 10 -11.31 25.79 -13.36
CA LYS A 10 -10.80 24.67 -14.15
C LYS A 10 -10.78 23.44 -13.26
N ARG A 11 -11.55 22.43 -13.59
CA ARG A 11 -11.45 21.12 -12.95
C ARG A 11 -10.03 20.59 -13.22
N ALA A 12 -9.33 20.18 -12.18
CA ALA A 12 -8.03 19.54 -12.35
C ALA A 12 -8.25 18.26 -13.16
N GLU A 13 -7.60 18.17 -14.30
CA GLU A 13 -7.57 16.93 -15.08
C GLU A 13 -6.92 15.83 -14.23
N PRO A 14 -7.44 14.59 -14.27
CA PRO A 14 -6.79 13.47 -13.60
C PRO A 14 -5.37 13.34 -14.17
N PRO A 15 -4.36 13.08 -13.33
CA PRO A 15 -3.02 12.85 -13.83
C PRO A 15 -3.07 11.73 -14.87
N ALA A 16 -2.51 11.95 -16.03
CA ALA A 16 -2.51 11.04 -17.17
C ALA A 16 -1.84 9.68 -16.86
N GLN A 17 -1.15 9.56 -15.74
CA GLN A 17 -0.39 8.38 -15.35
C GLN A 17 -0.86 7.84 -14.00
N LEU A 18 -1.12 6.52 -13.95
CA LEU A 18 -1.32 5.80 -12.70
C LEU A 18 -0.10 5.98 -11.79
N MET A 19 -0.34 6.46 -10.58
CA MET A 19 0.70 6.64 -9.58
C MET A 19 0.70 5.46 -8.61
N ASN A 20 1.87 4.92 -8.36
CA ASN A 20 2.10 3.93 -7.32
C ASN A 20 3.58 3.99 -6.95
N LYS A 21 3.92 4.89 -6.05
CA LYS A 21 5.30 5.14 -5.65
C LYS A 21 5.40 5.16 -4.15
N CYS A 22 6.36 4.41 -3.62
CA CYS A 22 6.67 4.42 -2.20
C CYS A 22 8.17 4.60 -1.97
N ILE A 23 8.47 5.16 -0.80
CA ILE A 23 9.81 5.28 -0.24
C ILE A 23 9.72 4.73 1.17
N ILE A 24 10.49 3.66 1.42
CA ILE A 24 10.63 3.04 2.73
C ILE A 24 12.08 3.14 3.15
N ILE A 25 12.32 3.68 4.34
CA ILE A 25 13.65 3.71 4.97
C ILE A 25 13.49 3.12 6.36
N GLY A 26 14.27 2.08 6.65
CA GLY A 26 14.20 1.40 7.93
C GLY A 26 15.25 0.31 8.07
N LYS A 27 15.14 -0.45 9.15
CA LYS A 27 16.05 -1.52 9.51
C LYS A 27 15.53 -2.86 8.96
N ILE A 28 16.41 -3.65 8.35
CA ILE A 28 16.11 -5.02 7.94
C ILE A 28 16.00 -5.89 9.19
N GLU A 29 14.87 -6.58 9.38
CA GLU A 29 14.67 -7.51 10.49
C GLU A 29 15.45 -8.82 10.29
N LYS A 30 15.41 -9.35 9.07
CA LYS A 30 16.08 -10.61 8.68
C LYS A 30 16.64 -10.50 7.27
N ALA A 31 17.64 -11.30 6.95
CA ALA A 31 18.17 -11.40 5.59
C ALA A 31 17.06 -11.70 4.58
N PHE A 32 17.21 -11.20 3.36
CA PHE A 32 16.29 -11.52 2.27
C PHE A 32 16.28 -13.02 1.99
N GLN A 33 15.09 -13.58 1.86
CA GLN A 33 14.87 -14.97 1.53
C GLN A 33 13.97 -15.08 0.30
N LEU A 34 14.02 -16.21 -0.40
CA LEU A 34 13.09 -16.48 -1.51
C LEU A 34 11.66 -16.25 -1.06
N PHE A 35 10.96 -15.37 -1.79
CA PHE A 35 9.56 -15.08 -1.51
C PHE A 35 8.68 -16.19 -2.06
N LYS A 36 7.96 -16.86 -1.16
CA LYS A 36 7.15 -18.03 -1.48
C LYS A 36 5.70 -17.81 -1.10
N ASP A 37 4.81 -18.46 -1.84
CA ASP A 37 3.46 -18.71 -1.38
C ASP A 37 3.52 -19.67 -0.19
N GLU A 38 2.96 -19.28 0.95
CA GLU A 38 3.05 -20.07 2.18
C GLU A 38 2.30 -21.41 2.11
N GLY A 39 1.31 -21.55 1.23
CA GLY A 39 0.54 -22.79 1.07
C GLY A 39 1.19 -23.76 0.10
N THR A 40 1.54 -23.33 -1.12
CA THR A 40 2.13 -24.19 -2.17
C THR A 40 3.65 -24.28 -2.08
N GLN A 41 4.33 -23.40 -1.36
CA GLN A 41 5.79 -23.26 -1.33
C GLN A 41 6.40 -22.87 -2.69
N GLU A 42 5.59 -22.50 -3.67
CA GLU A 42 6.05 -22.00 -4.95
C GLU A 42 6.67 -20.61 -4.83
N HIS A 43 7.70 -20.35 -5.62
CA HIS A 43 8.38 -19.06 -5.62
C HIS A 43 7.53 -18.01 -6.34
N LEU A 44 7.38 -16.83 -5.74
CA LEU A 44 6.75 -15.72 -6.41
C LEU A 44 7.69 -15.17 -7.49
N MET A 45 7.06 -14.87 -8.63
CA MET A 45 7.73 -14.35 -9.81
C MET A 45 7.19 -12.97 -10.17
N TYR A 46 8.04 -12.12 -10.70
CA TYR A 46 7.64 -10.87 -11.30
C TYR A 46 8.45 -10.60 -12.57
N ASN A 47 7.78 -10.43 -13.71
CA ASN A 47 8.43 -10.25 -15.04
C ASN A 47 9.53 -11.30 -15.30
N GLY A 48 9.22 -12.58 -15.03
CA GLY A 48 10.16 -13.69 -15.23
C GLY A 48 11.31 -13.79 -14.23
N SER A 49 11.39 -12.91 -13.23
CA SER A 49 12.42 -12.91 -12.20
C SER A 49 11.87 -13.42 -10.87
N ARG A 50 12.64 -14.25 -10.17
CA ARG A 50 12.33 -14.64 -8.79
C ARG A 50 12.34 -13.43 -7.87
N LEU A 51 11.50 -13.47 -6.85
CA LEU A 51 11.45 -12.45 -5.81
C LEU A 51 12.10 -12.97 -4.53
N TYR A 52 12.86 -12.09 -3.87
CA TYR A 52 13.37 -12.28 -2.52
C TYR A 52 12.69 -11.27 -1.61
N ALA A 53 12.28 -11.67 -0.43
CA ALA A 53 11.56 -10.79 0.49
C ALA A 53 12.21 -10.75 1.88
N THR A 54 12.00 -9.63 2.55
CA THR A 54 12.31 -9.43 3.96
C THR A 54 11.25 -8.52 4.59
N THR A 55 11.31 -8.39 5.90
CA THR A 55 10.57 -7.39 6.67
C THR A 55 11.50 -6.23 7.02
N ILE A 56 11.02 -5.01 6.81
CA ILE A 56 11.69 -3.78 7.21
C ILE A 56 10.92 -3.15 8.36
N ASP A 57 11.60 -2.92 9.47
CA ASP A 57 11.09 -2.18 10.61
C ASP A 57 11.24 -0.68 10.36
N VAL A 58 10.11 0.03 10.42
CA VAL A 58 10.05 1.48 10.24
C VAL A 58 9.41 2.10 11.48
N THR A 59 10.20 2.84 12.24
CA THR A 59 9.75 3.47 13.48
C THR A 59 9.06 4.80 13.18
N ARG A 60 7.82 4.94 13.62
CA ARG A 60 7.08 6.20 13.54
C ARG A 60 7.59 7.20 14.59
N VAL A 61 7.32 8.48 14.38
CA VAL A 61 7.59 9.53 15.40
C VAL A 61 6.92 9.20 16.75
N SER A 62 5.81 8.43 16.75
CA SER A 62 5.14 7.99 17.99
C SER A 62 5.82 6.82 18.71
N GLY A 63 6.94 6.30 18.18
CA GLY A 63 7.63 5.12 18.71
C GLY A 63 7.03 3.78 18.25
N ILE A 64 5.89 3.78 17.55
CA ILE A 64 5.31 2.54 17.00
C ILE A 64 6.15 2.09 15.80
N VAL A 65 6.41 0.78 15.71
CA VAL A 65 7.13 0.18 14.60
C VAL A 65 6.15 -0.46 13.62
N ASP A 66 6.23 -0.04 12.36
CA ASP A 66 5.54 -0.71 11.25
C ASP A 66 6.46 -1.78 10.65
N LYS A 67 5.95 -3.01 10.54
CA LYS A 67 6.65 -4.14 9.90
C LYS A 67 6.20 -4.24 8.45
N ILE A 68 7.06 -3.85 7.52
CA ILE A 68 6.72 -3.72 6.11
C ILE A 68 7.40 -4.83 5.31
N THR A 69 6.62 -5.66 4.62
CA THR A 69 7.14 -6.65 3.69
C THR A 69 7.66 -5.96 2.44
N VAL A 70 8.92 -6.19 2.13
CA VAL A 70 9.59 -5.70 0.91
C VAL A 70 10.09 -6.88 0.10
N ALA A 71 9.75 -6.89 -1.18
CA ALA A 71 10.24 -7.87 -2.13
C ALA A 71 11.15 -7.19 -3.17
N ILE A 72 12.26 -7.83 -3.49
CA ILE A 72 13.21 -7.39 -4.51
C ILE A 72 13.30 -8.43 -5.62
N PRO A 73 13.34 -8.03 -6.90
CA PRO A 73 13.70 -8.94 -7.99
C PRO A 73 15.13 -9.48 -7.82
N GLU A 74 15.38 -10.69 -8.28
CA GLU A 74 16.68 -11.38 -8.16
C GLU A 74 17.85 -10.50 -8.63
N LYS A 75 17.67 -9.66 -9.64
CA LYS A 75 18.71 -8.72 -10.12
C LYS A 75 19.16 -7.67 -9.10
N LEU A 76 18.35 -7.39 -8.08
CA LEU A 76 18.68 -6.47 -6.99
C LEU A 76 19.18 -7.21 -5.75
N TYR A 77 19.14 -8.54 -5.76
CA TYR A 77 19.61 -9.35 -4.64
C TYR A 77 21.13 -9.40 -4.62
N THR A 78 21.71 -9.11 -3.46
CA THR A 78 23.12 -9.31 -3.15
C THR A 78 23.23 -9.97 -1.78
N GLU A 79 24.23 -10.81 -1.58
CA GLU A 79 24.43 -11.49 -0.29
C GLU A 79 24.75 -10.51 0.85
N THR A 80 25.36 -9.37 0.51
CA THR A 80 25.70 -8.35 1.50
C THR A 80 24.82 -7.11 1.30
N ILE A 81 23.80 -6.97 2.12
CA ILE A 81 22.93 -5.81 2.16
C ILE A 81 23.12 -5.11 3.51
N SER A 82 23.21 -3.78 3.50
CA SER A 82 23.29 -2.98 4.72
C SER A 82 22.13 -3.26 5.67
N GLU A 83 22.39 -3.19 6.98
CA GLU A 83 21.35 -3.37 8.01
C GLU A 83 20.17 -2.38 7.87
N ARG A 84 20.47 -1.16 7.40
CA ARG A 84 19.46 -0.13 7.07
C ARG A 84 19.51 0.20 5.60
N ILE A 85 18.33 0.28 4.99
CA ILE A 85 18.20 0.53 3.56
C ILE A 85 17.13 1.55 3.22
N ILE A 86 17.33 2.18 2.08
CA ILE A 86 16.32 2.96 1.36
C ILE A 86 15.76 2.07 0.26
N VAL A 87 14.46 1.89 0.26
CA VAL A 87 13.72 1.19 -0.80
C VAL A 87 12.86 2.21 -1.55
N ARG A 88 12.97 2.22 -2.87
CA ARG A 88 12.02 2.89 -3.76
C ARG A 88 11.32 1.85 -4.60
N GLY A 89 10.01 1.96 -4.71
CA GLY A 89 9.23 0.96 -5.43
C GLY A 89 7.75 1.25 -5.49
N SER A 90 6.98 0.21 -5.72
CA SER A 90 5.53 0.26 -5.85
C SER A 90 4.85 -0.74 -4.90
N LEU A 91 3.65 -0.38 -4.44
CA LEU A 91 2.85 -1.24 -3.59
C LEU A 91 2.14 -2.30 -4.42
N ARG A 92 2.22 -3.55 -4.00
CA ARG A 92 1.64 -4.71 -4.67
C ARG A 92 0.86 -5.57 -3.71
N THR A 93 -0.09 -6.31 -4.26
CA THR A 93 -0.81 -7.35 -3.54
C THR A 93 -0.95 -8.61 -4.37
N PHE A 94 -1.00 -9.74 -3.70
CA PHE A 94 -1.46 -11.00 -4.28
C PHE A 94 -2.25 -11.78 -3.21
N ASN A 95 -3.09 -12.69 -3.64
CA ASN A 95 -3.70 -13.67 -2.74
C ASN A 95 -2.85 -14.92 -2.75
N ASP A 96 -2.40 -15.39 -1.58
CA ASP A 96 -1.74 -16.67 -1.48
C ASP A 96 -2.73 -17.83 -1.75
N SER A 97 -2.23 -19.05 -1.86
CA SER A 97 -3.04 -20.25 -2.10
C SER A 97 -4.07 -20.54 -0.99
N ARG A 98 -3.92 -19.92 0.19
CA ARG A 98 -4.87 -19.97 1.31
C ARG A 98 -5.86 -18.80 1.28
N HIS A 99 -5.93 -18.05 0.18
CA HIS A 99 -6.76 -16.85 0.00
C HIS A 99 -6.45 -15.69 0.96
N LYS A 100 -5.25 -15.69 1.56
CA LYS A 100 -4.78 -14.56 2.37
C LYS A 100 -4.21 -13.48 1.46
N LEU A 101 -4.71 -12.26 1.59
CA LEU A 101 -4.18 -11.11 0.88
C LEU A 101 -2.84 -10.69 1.50
N ILE A 102 -1.79 -10.74 0.70
CA ILE A 102 -0.44 -10.31 1.06
C ILE A 102 -0.16 -8.96 0.38
N LEU A 103 0.14 -7.94 1.17
CA LEU A 103 0.55 -6.62 0.71
C LEU A 103 2.05 -6.45 0.92
N TYR A 104 2.76 -6.04 -0.12
CA TYR A 104 4.20 -5.87 -0.09
C TYR A 104 4.65 -4.72 -0.99
N VAL A 105 5.85 -4.21 -0.74
CA VAL A 105 6.52 -3.25 -1.61
C VAL A 105 7.40 -4.01 -2.58
N LEU A 106 7.13 -3.89 -3.87
CA LEU A 106 8.03 -4.37 -4.92
C LEU A 106 9.08 -3.28 -5.18
N ALA A 107 10.33 -3.57 -4.83
CA ALA A 107 11.42 -2.62 -4.99
C ALA A 107 11.84 -2.47 -6.46
N GLU A 108 11.99 -1.25 -6.88
CA GLU A 108 12.61 -0.83 -8.14
C GLU A 108 14.11 -0.53 -7.92
N SER A 109 14.45 -0.05 -6.72
CA SER A 109 15.83 0.16 -6.29
C SER A 109 15.97 0.03 -4.78
N ILE A 110 17.17 -0.39 -4.34
CA ILE A 110 17.61 -0.40 -2.95
C ILE A 110 18.97 0.27 -2.85
N SER A 111 19.23 0.92 -1.72
CA SER A 111 20.53 1.50 -1.39
C SER A 111 20.73 1.58 0.11
N PRO A 112 21.98 1.62 0.62
CA PRO A 112 22.26 1.83 2.04
C PRO A 112 21.63 3.12 2.57
N ALA A 113 21.17 3.10 3.82
CA ALA A 113 20.58 4.24 4.52
C ALA A 113 21.42 4.62 5.73
N ASN A 114 22.56 5.25 5.50
CA ASN A 114 23.41 5.74 6.57
C ASN A 114 22.85 7.09 7.06
N ASP A 115 22.67 7.22 8.38
CA ASP A 115 22.26 8.45 9.07
C ASP A 115 20.97 9.13 8.56
N VAL A 116 20.05 8.34 7.99
CA VAL A 116 18.75 8.81 7.49
C VAL A 116 17.65 8.33 8.42
N HIS A 117 16.70 9.21 8.74
CA HIS A 117 15.54 8.88 9.57
C HIS A 117 14.63 7.87 8.87
N ASP A 118 13.95 7.04 9.69
CA ASP A 118 12.93 6.12 9.21
C ASP A 118 11.86 6.87 8.43
N THR A 119 11.51 6.33 7.27
CA THR A 119 10.58 6.96 6.34
C THR A 119 9.62 5.92 5.79
N ASN A 120 8.34 6.29 5.72
CA ASN A 120 7.28 5.46 5.18
C ASN A 120 6.30 6.38 4.45
N LEU A 121 6.54 6.58 3.17
CA LEU A 121 5.75 7.48 2.32
C LEU A 121 5.24 6.74 1.11
N LEU A 122 3.95 6.90 0.83
CA LEU A 122 3.29 6.34 -0.33
C LEU A 122 2.44 7.39 -1.04
N THR A 123 2.49 7.39 -2.37
CA THR A 123 1.52 8.06 -3.23
C THR A 123 0.94 7.04 -4.19
N LEU A 124 -0.37 6.88 -4.16
CA LEU A 124 -1.10 5.89 -4.95
C LEU A 124 -2.30 6.54 -5.64
N SER A 125 -2.56 6.17 -6.88
CA SER A 125 -3.83 6.46 -7.53
C SER A 125 -4.52 5.17 -7.97
N GLY A 126 -5.84 5.18 -8.01
CA GLY A 126 -6.61 4.01 -8.41
C GLY A 126 -8.10 4.21 -8.28
N ASN A 127 -8.86 3.18 -8.62
CA ASN A 127 -10.31 3.20 -8.53
C ASN A 127 -10.78 2.55 -7.24
N LEU A 128 -11.76 3.16 -6.59
CA LEU A 128 -12.51 2.51 -5.52
C LEU A 128 -13.27 1.31 -6.11
N CYS A 129 -12.95 0.09 -5.68
CA CYS A 129 -13.52 -1.13 -6.25
C CYS A 129 -14.55 -1.83 -5.35
N LYS A 130 -14.74 -1.33 -4.13
CA LYS A 130 -15.74 -1.86 -3.19
C LYS A 130 -16.40 -0.70 -2.46
N LYS A 131 -17.66 -0.86 -2.04
CA LYS A 131 -18.36 0.10 -1.18
C LYS A 131 -17.53 0.37 0.07
N THR A 132 -17.41 1.62 0.44
CA THR A 132 -16.72 2.05 1.66
C THR A 132 -17.45 1.58 2.91
N VAL A 133 -16.70 1.29 3.98
CA VAL A 133 -17.28 0.88 5.26
C VAL A 133 -16.86 1.88 6.33
N PHE A 134 -17.79 2.76 6.69
CA PHE A 134 -17.60 3.70 7.80
C PHE A 134 -17.93 3.02 9.13
N ARG A 135 -17.11 3.24 10.14
CA ARG A 135 -17.38 2.80 11.52
C ARG A 135 -16.62 3.63 12.55
N LYS A 136 -17.01 3.50 13.80
CA LYS A 136 -16.25 4.04 14.95
C LYS A 136 -15.50 2.91 15.64
N THR A 137 -14.24 3.18 15.99
CA THR A 137 -13.46 2.25 16.81
C THR A 137 -13.98 2.25 18.26
N PRO A 138 -13.63 1.24 19.08
CA PRO A 138 -13.98 1.24 20.51
C PRO A 138 -13.52 2.48 21.26
N LEU A 139 -12.45 3.14 20.80
CA LEU A 139 -11.94 4.41 21.33
C LEU A 139 -12.63 5.65 20.74
N GLY A 140 -13.74 5.49 20.01
CA GLY A 140 -14.54 6.56 19.43
C GLY A 140 -13.95 7.22 18.18
N ARG A 141 -12.83 6.74 17.65
CA ARG A 141 -12.23 7.29 16.41
C ARG A 141 -13.04 6.86 15.20
N GLU A 142 -13.31 7.80 14.31
CA GLU A 142 -14.00 7.54 13.05
C GLU A 142 -13.02 7.02 12.01
N ILE A 143 -13.39 5.92 11.37
CA ILE A 143 -12.61 5.28 10.30
C ILE A 143 -13.50 4.92 9.12
N THR A 144 -12.93 4.94 7.92
CA THR A 144 -13.55 4.39 6.70
C THR A 144 -12.56 3.46 6.02
N GLU A 145 -12.98 2.22 5.81
CA GLU A 145 -12.24 1.23 5.07
C GLU A 145 -12.54 1.34 3.58
N LEU A 146 -11.50 1.26 2.76
CA LEU A 146 -11.57 1.33 1.31
C LEU A 146 -10.76 0.18 0.69
N LEU A 147 -11.15 -0.23 -0.51
CA LEU A 147 -10.34 -1.11 -1.35
C LEU A 147 -10.04 -0.38 -2.66
N ILE A 148 -8.78 -0.04 -2.89
CA ILE A 148 -8.33 0.73 -4.07
C ILE A 148 -7.67 -0.22 -5.06
N ALA A 149 -8.21 -0.30 -6.28
CA ALA A 149 -7.58 -1.04 -7.36
C ALA A 149 -6.58 -0.14 -8.10
N ASN A 150 -5.32 -0.56 -8.11
CA ASN A 150 -4.25 0.04 -8.90
C ASN A 150 -3.77 -0.97 -9.94
N ASN A 151 -4.02 -0.70 -11.21
CA ASN A 151 -3.64 -1.58 -12.31
C ASN A 151 -2.30 -1.12 -12.87
N GLN A 152 -1.30 -1.96 -12.78
CA GLN A 152 -0.02 -1.78 -13.45
C GLN A 152 0.08 -2.79 -14.60
N TYR A 153 1.06 -2.59 -15.48
CA TYR A 153 1.28 -3.45 -16.63
C TYR A 153 2.64 -4.14 -16.49
N ASP A 154 2.70 -5.40 -16.91
CA ASP A 154 3.95 -6.12 -17.08
C ASP A 154 4.69 -5.68 -18.35
N ASN A 155 5.84 -6.31 -18.61
CA ASN A 155 6.65 -6.01 -19.80
C ASN A 155 5.95 -6.39 -21.11
N ASP A 156 4.98 -7.29 -21.05
CA ASP A 156 4.21 -7.77 -22.20
C ASP A 156 2.90 -6.99 -22.38
N GLY A 157 2.65 -6.00 -21.52
CA GLY A 157 1.46 -5.15 -21.55
C GLY A 157 0.22 -5.75 -20.90
N HIS A 158 0.33 -6.88 -20.19
CA HIS A 158 -0.79 -7.45 -19.43
C HIS A 158 -1.01 -6.65 -18.14
N SER A 159 -2.28 -6.40 -17.83
CA SER A 159 -2.66 -5.71 -16.60
C SER A 159 -2.46 -6.62 -15.39
N ILE A 160 -1.67 -6.14 -14.43
CA ILE A 160 -1.49 -6.78 -13.12
C ILE A 160 -2.18 -5.91 -12.07
N PRO A 161 -3.43 -6.22 -11.70
CA PRO A 161 -4.15 -5.46 -10.70
C PRO A 161 -3.58 -5.71 -9.30
N SER A 162 -3.52 -4.65 -8.50
CA SER A 162 -3.26 -4.74 -7.07
C SER A 162 -4.44 -4.12 -6.33
N TYR A 163 -5.06 -4.90 -5.45
CA TYR A 163 -6.18 -4.47 -4.62
C TYR A 163 -5.65 -4.07 -3.25
N ILE A 164 -5.58 -2.78 -2.99
CA ILE A 164 -4.90 -2.21 -1.83
C ILE A 164 -5.93 -1.94 -0.71
N PRO A 165 -5.92 -2.72 0.39
CA PRO A 165 -6.70 -2.39 1.57
C PRO A 165 -6.20 -1.09 2.16
N SER A 166 -7.13 -0.18 2.41
CA SER A 166 -6.81 1.18 2.84
C SER A 166 -7.75 1.65 3.94
N ILE A 167 -7.28 2.52 4.80
CA ILE A 167 -8.05 3.09 5.90
C ILE A 167 -7.86 4.61 5.96
N CYS A 168 -8.98 5.33 6.06
CA CYS A 168 -9.03 6.75 6.38
C CYS A 168 -9.40 6.97 7.84
N TRP A 169 -8.96 8.10 8.39
CA TRP A 169 -9.18 8.49 9.78
C TRP A 169 -9.85 9.85 9.87
N ASN A 170 -10.75 10.04 10.86
CA ASN A 170 -11.36 11.31 11.24
C ASN A 170 -12.00 12.05 10.03
N ALA A 171 -11.57 13.27 9.73
CA ALA A 171 -12.14 14.08 8.63
C ALA A 171 -12.04 13.38 7.26
N ASN A 172 -10.93 12.67 6.98
CA ASN A 172 -10.81 11.87 5.77
C ASN A 172 -11.78 10.68 5.76
N ALA A 173 -12.09 10.09 6.92
CA ALA A 173 -13.05 9.01 7.02
C ALA A 173 -14.46 9.49 6.65
N LYS A 174 -14.89 10.63 7.19
CA LYS A 174 -16.19 11.24 6.85
C LYS A 174 -16.28 11.58 5.36
N ALA A 175 -15.22 12.14 4.79
CA ALA A 175 -15.20 12.46 3.36
C ALA A 175 -15.30 11.20 2.49
N ALA A 176 -14.59 10.13 2.87
CA ALA A 176 -14.53 8.88 2.13
C ALA A 176 -15.82 8.07 2.22
N GLU A 177 -16.65 8.27 3.26
CA GLU A 177 -17.97 7.62 3.39
C GLU A 177 -18.87 7.89 2.18
N ALA A 178 -18.78 9.11 1.62
CA ALA A 178 -19.59 9.53 0.47
C ALA A 178 -19.05 9.05 -0.89
N TYR A 179 -17.94 8.28 -0.93
CA TYR A 179 -17.37 7.84 -2.18
C TYR A 179 -18.09 6.61 -2.73
N SER A 180 -18.13 6.52 -4.04
CA SER A 180 -18.83 5.47 -4.79
C SER A 180 -17.85 4.55 -5.49
N VAL A 181 -18.24 3.29 -5.70
CA VAL A 181 -17.48 2.35 -6.53
C VAL A 181 -17.26 2.95 -7.91
N GLY A 182 -16.02 2.86 -8.41
CA GLY A 182 -15.59 3.47 -9.66
C GLY A 182 -14.98 4.87 -9.52
N ASP A 183 -15.13 5.53 -8.35
CA ASP A 183 -14.46 6.81 -8.11
C ASP A 183 -12.95 6.66 -8.25
N TRP A 184 -12.33 7.60 -8.96
CA TRP A 184 -10.89 7.64 -9.11
C TRP A 184 -10.27 8.49 -7.99
N LEU A 185 -9.34 7.89 -7.28
CA LEU A 185 -8.74 8.45 -6.08
C LEU A 185 -7.24 8.66 -6.26
N LEU A 186 -6.73 9.78 -5.75
CA LEU A 186 -5.31 9.98 -5.48
C LEU A 186 -5.12 10.07 -3.98
N VAL A 187 -4.27 9.21 -3.43
CA VAL A 187 -4.02 9.13 -2.00
C VAL A 187 -2.54 9.30 -1.69
N LYS A 188 -2.27 9.94 -0.56
CA LYS A 188 -0.94 9.95 0.08
C LYS A 188 -1.07 9.40 1.47
N GLY A 189 -0.12 8.59 1.88
CA GLY A 189 -0.17 7.95 3.18
C GLY A 189 1.09 7.15 3.47
N ARG A 190 0.94 6.19 4.35
CA ARG A 190 1.98 5.25 4.76
C ARG A 190 1.42 3.83 4.84
N ILE A 191 2.27 2.86 4.72
CA ILE A 191 1.92 1.47 5.03
C ILE A 191 1.92 1.34 6.55
N GLN A 192 0.86 0.79 7.12
CA GLN A 192 0.85 0.45 8.54
C GLN A 192 0.67 -1.05 8.72
N SER A 193 1.37 -1.60 9.68
CA SER A 193 1.14 -2.95 10.16
C SER A 193 0.16 -2.93 11.32
N ARG A 194 -0.72 -3.92 11.37
CA ARG A 194 -1.66 -4.15 12.45
C ARG A 194 -1.61 -5.62 12.84
N VAL A 195 -1.43 -5.86 14.12
CA VAL A 195 -1.56 -7.20 14.69
C VAL A 195 -3.01 -7.40 15.12
N TYR A 196 -3.58 -8.55 14.81
CA TYR A 196 -4.86 -9.00 15.36
C TYR A 196 -4.78 -10.48 15.70
N GLU A 197 -5.52 -10.86 16.71
CA GLU A 197 -5.65 -12.23 17.14
C GLU A 197 -6.87 -12.89 16.48
N LYS A 198 -6.72 -14.12 16.06
CA LYS A 198 -7.81 -14.97 15.58
C LYS A 198 -7.72 -16.32 16.27
N THR A 199 -8.81 -16.74 16.87
CA THR A 199 -8.90 -18.08 17.44
C THR A 199 -9.02 -19.08 16.29
N ASN A 200 -8.13 -20.09 16.27
CA ASN A 200 -8.20 -21.20 15.32
C ASN A 200 -9.27 -22.21 15.73
N ASP A 201 -9.52 -23.19 14.88
CA ASP A 201 -10.53 -24.25 15.13
C ASP A 201 -10.18 -25.13 16.36
N SER A 202 -8.92 -25.09 16.82
CA SER A 202 -8.44 -25.78 18.03
C SER A 202 -8.60 -24.95 19.31
N GLY A 203 -9.15 -23.71 19.21
CA GLY A 203 -9.34 -22.81 20.36
C GLY A 203 -8.08 -22.01 20.75
N GLU A 204 -7.00 -22.09 19.98
CA GLU A 204 -5.75 -21.36 20.23
C GLU A 204 -5.82 -19.97 19.60
N SER A 205 -5.35 -18.94 20.31
CA SER A 205 -5.20 -17.59 19.76
C SER A 205 -3.92 -17.51 18.93
N VAL A 206 -4.08 -17.15 17.65
CA VAL A 206 -2.96 -16.96 16.73
C VAL A 206 -2.90 -15.50 16.32
N GLU A 207 -1.75 -14.88 16.50
CA GLU A 207 -1.50 -13.50 16.05
C GLU A 207 -1.23 -13.44 14.54
N TYR A 208 -1.91 -12.52 13.88
CA TYR A 208 -1.72 -12.22 12.46
C TYR A 208 -1.30 -10.77 12.28
N THR A 209 -0.22 -10.55 11.56
CA THR A 209 0.17 -9.22 11.09
C THR A 209 -0.39 -8.99 9.68
N VAL A 210 -1.13 -7.91 9.51
CA VAL A 210 -1.61 -7.46 8.20
C VAL A 210 -1.10 -6.05 7.91
N ASN A 211 -0.80 -5.81 6.66
CA ASN A 211 -0.42 -4.50 6.17
C ASN A 211 -1.61 -3.87 5.43
N GLU A 212 -1.80 -2.58 5.65
CA GLU A 212 -2.81 -1.77 4.98
C GLU A 212 -2.26 -0.35 4.70
N LEU A 213 -2.86 0.36 3.78
CA LEU A 213 -2.52 1.76 3.52
C LEU A 213 -3.28 2.67 4.48
N SER A 214 -2.58 3.34 5.39
CA SER A 214 -3.12 4.41 6.22
C SER A 214 -3.06 5.73 5.46
N ILE A 215 -4.22 6.24 5.07
CA ILE A 215 -4.37 7.42 4.21
C ILE A 215 -4.34 8.68 5.06
N GLY A 216 -3.33 9.54 4.81
CA GLY A 216 -3.22 10.87 5.41
C GLY A 216 -3.87 11.98 4.58
N ARG A 217 -3.90 11.82 3.26
CA ARG A 217 -4.57 12.72 2.33
C ARG A 217 -5.24 11.94 1.22
N ILE A 218 -6.48 12.30 0.90
CA ILE A 218 -7.27 11.70 -0.18
C ILE A 218 -7.87 12.80 -1.05
N ILE A 219 -7.83 12.61 -2.37
CA ILE A 219 -8.43 13.49 -3.37
C ILE A 219 -9.23 12.60 -4.31
N LYS A 220 -10.53 12.89 -4.43
CA LYS A 220 -11.39 12.29 -5.44
C LYS A 220 -11.34 13.13 -6.70
N TYR A 221 -11.12 12.49 -7.83
CA TYR A 221 -11.22 13.10 -9.14
C TYR A 221 -12.50 12.63 -9.82
N ASN A 222 -13.26 13.58 -10.33
CA ASN A 222 -14.35 13.25 -11.24
C ASN A 222 -13.71 12.97 -12.61
N ARG A 223 -13.78 11.71 -13.09
CA ARG A 223 -13.41 11.43 -14.48
C ARG A 223 -14.29 12.27 -15.39
N PRO A 224 -13.73 12.96 -16.40
CA PRO A 224 -14.57 13.42 -17.50
C PRO A 224 -15.25 12.18 -18.09
N ILE A 225 -16.55 12.22 -18.26
CA ILE A 225 -17.29 11.22 -19.04
C ILE A 225 -16.80 11.43 -20.48
N VAL A 226 -16.05 10.46 -21.01
CA VAL A 226 -15.63 10.41 -22.41
C VAL A 226 -16.81 9.89 -23.24
#